data_b1c8afd91f92cbafb36843530b524b41
#
_entry.id   b1c8afd91f92cbafb36843530b524b41
#
_cell.length_a   1.000
_cell.length_b   1.000
_cell.length_c   1.000
_cell.angle_alpha   90.00
_cell.angle_beta   90.00
_cell.angle_gamma   90.00
#
_symmetry.space_group_name_H-M   'P 1'
#
loop_
_entity.id
_entity.type
_entity.pdbx_description
1 polymer ?
#
loop_
_entity_poly.entity_id
_entity_poly.type
_entity_poly.pdbx_seq_one_letter_code
_entity_poly.pdbx_strand_id
1 'polypeptide(L)'
;MSKAISRRNFLMATGAVGAAGLLAACGSKPAASSTASSAASQAPAASADESLALSDGPVSLSISWWGGDSRHAAYQSALEAFQAEHSNITVEPTFAAWSGWEEKMAAAFIAGNAQDVCQVNWNWLYNYSADGSKFVDLNTTSKFIDLTQWDAAAMDACYVANSQQCVPVSMTGRIFYWNMTTFNKAGITEVPKSLDDLMAAGKAFQEKLGDDYYPMHLGAYDRMILMVFYLESKYGKDWADPVTSTLNYTEDEIAEGLSFIKSLVDGHVIMPLPTYYGANGDGATHQSNEWITGKIAGIFEWDSAASKYQDALDEENKPGFTVGEEIKFGDYNGGFSKVSMGMAITKTCKNPAEAATLIEYLWNGDGAAIMGSECGVPASKAGLATAQAAGKINELVAEANGKVMSFVSCQLDPLFESSDLKATGTGIYQEVFDTVDYDNKSGADVVDTLLDGMSAVGYTV
;
A
#
# COMPACT_ATOMS: atom_id res chain seq x y z
N MET A 1 -1.30 4.40 37.41
CA MET A 1 -0.44 5.23 36.55
C MET A 1 0.75 4.36 36.13
N SER A 2 0.63 3.68 35.01
CA SER A 2 1.68 2.83 34.43
C SER A 2 2.37 3.70 33.37
N LYS A 3 3.66 4.00 33.55
CA LYS A 3 4.46 4.73 32.55
C LYS A 3 4.76 3.77 31.42
N ALA A 4 4.25 4.05 30.23
CA ALA A 4 4.64 3.39 29.01
C ALA A 4 6.14 3.65 28.75
N ILE A 5 6.91 2.58 28.55
CA ILE A 5 8.34 2.66 28.21
C ILE A 5 8.41 2.92 26.71
N SER A 6 8.96 4.08 26.34
CA SER A 6 9.18 4.44 24.93
C SER A 6 10.14 3.44 24.27
N ARG A 7 9.84 3.03 23.03
CA ARG A 7 10.66 2.11 22.19
C ARG A 7 12.11 2.60 22.02
N ARG A 8 12.34 3.90 22.07
CA ARG A 8 13.66 4.53 22.00
C ARG A 8 14.59 4.09 23.15
N ASN A 9 14.05 3.83 24.35
CA ASN A 9 14.83 3.39 25.50
C ASN A 9 15.15 1.89 25.47
N PHE A 10 14.43 1.10 24.68
CA PHE A 10 14.70 -0.32 24.48
C PHE A 10 15.86 -0.54 23.51
N LEU A 11 15.96 0.26 22.44
CA LEU A 11 17.03 0.15 21.43
C LEU A 11 18.38 0.68 21.92
N MET A 12 18.42 1.58 22.91
CA MET A 12 19.68 2.08 23.49
C MET A 12 20.34 1.11 24.52
N ALA A 13 19.62 0.11 24.99
CA ALA A 13 20.12 -0.81 26.00
C ALA A 13 20.94 -2.00 25.46
N THR A 14 20.97 -2.21 24.13
CA THR A 14 21.66 -3.34 23.50
C THR A 14 22.89 -2.97 22.67
N GLY A 15 23.30 -1.71 22.63
CA GLY A 15 24.34 -1.17 21.74
C GLY A 15 25.67 -0.76 22.40
N ALA A 16 26.18 -1.47 23.42
CA ALA A 16 27.45 -1.11 24.04
C ALA A 16 28.34 -2.31 24.33
N VAL A 17 28.92 -2.94 23.30
CA VAL A 17 30.23 -3.64 23.42
C VAL A 17 30.91 -3.67 22.05
N GLY A 18 32.08 -3.04 21.92
CA GLY A 18 33.10 -3.42 20.95
C GLY A 18 33.50 -2.42 19.87
N ALA A 19 34.29 -1.41 20.22
CA ALA A 19 35.17 -0.72 19.25
C ALA A 19 36.52 -0.47 19.87
N ALA A 20 37.55 -1.12 19.37
CA ALA A 20 38.94 -0.72 19.59
C ALA A 20 39.83 -1.04 18.37
N GLY A 21 40.45 0.03 17.83
CA GLY A 21 41.71 -0.02 17.04
C GLY A 21 41.52 -0.13 15.52
N LEU A 22 42.19 0.62 14.66
CA LEU A 22 43.46 1.32 14.64
C LEU A 22 43.50 2.38 13.51
N LEU A 23 44.22 3.46 13.79
CA LEU A 23 44.62 4.55 12.90
C LEU A 23 45.76 4.18 11.93
N ALA A 24 45.80 4.77 10.77
CA ALA A 24 46.94 5.47 10.09
C ALA A 24 46.72 5.46 8.57
N ALA A 25 46.89 6.45 7.80
CA ALA A 25 47.69 7.60 7.59
C ALA A 25 47.58 8.07 6.12
N CYS A 26 47.40 9.38 5.92
CA CYS A 26 47.90 10.30 4.88
C CYS A 26 47.87 9.99 3.37
N GLY A 27 47.30 10.97 2.57
CA GLY A 27 47.90 11.39 1.31
C GLY A 27 46.95 11.98 0.23
N SER A 28 46.84 13.33 0.22
CA SER A 28 46.65 14.27 -0.94
C SER A 28 45.69 14.02 -2.09
N LYS A 29 44.80 15.05 -2.32
CA LYS A 29 43.95 15.36 -3.48
C LYS A 29 44.73 15.54 -4.80
N PRO A 30 44.08 15.42 -5.99
CA PRO A 30 43.19 16.48 -6.46
C PRO A 30 41.88 16.03 -7.15
N ALA A 31 41.01 17.01 -7.39
CA ALA A 31 39.66 16.95 -7.87
C ALA A 31 39.48 16.40 -9.30
N ALA A 32 38.40 15.64 -9.50
CA ALA A 32 37.72 15.51 -10.79
C ALA A 32 36.24 15.18 -10.50
N SER A 33 35.36 15.92 -11.16
CA SER A 33 33.91 15.73 -11.15
C SER A 33 33.51 14.36 -11.62
N SER A 34 32.68 13.66 -10.86
CA SER A 34 32.00 12.47 -11.35
C SER A 34 30.57 12.46 -10.83
N THR A 35 29.65 12.44 -11.77
CA THR A 35 28.25 12.05 -11.62
C THR A 35 28.13 10.85 -10.69
N ALA A 36 27.52 11.05 -9.53
CA ALA A 36 27.22 9.98 -8.61
C ALA A 36 26.02 9.19 -9.13
N SER A 37 26.31 8.05 -9.76
CA SER A 37 25.38 6.95 -9.85
C SER A 37 25.32 6.32 -8.47
N SER A 38 24.20 6.38 -7.79
CA SER A 38 23.93 5.66 -6.55
C SER A 38 23.87 4.16 -6.85
N ALA A 39 25.00 3.49 -6.70
CA ALA A 39 25.01 2.04 -6.62
C ALA A 39 24.49 1.65 -5.22
N ALA A 40 23.25 1.17 -5.15
CA ALA A 40 22.75 0.47 -3.99
C ALA A 40 23.72 -0.69 -3.70
N SER A 41 24.31 -0.67 -2.52
CA SER A 41 25.17 -1.75 -2.01
C SER A 41 24.27 -2.92 -1.66
N GLN A 42 24.07 -3.86 -2.59
CA GLN A 42 23.44 -5.14 -2.26
C GLN A 42 24.33 -5.86 -1.23
N ALA A 43 23.80 -6.03 -0.03
CA ALA A 43 24.36 -7.01 0.89
C ALA A 43 24.30 -8.41 0.23
N PRO A 44 25.28 -9.30 0.47
CA PRO A 44 25.23 -10.64 -0.10
C PRO A 44 23.95 -11.35 0.39
N ALA A 45 23.08 -11.72 -0.57
CA ALA A 45 21.91 -12.51 -0.28
C ALA A 45 22.33 -13.80 0.44
N ALA A 46 21.57 -14.20 1.47
CA ALA A 46 21.77 -15.51 2.09
C ALA A 46 21.63 -16.59 1.00
N SER A 47 22.52 -17.56 0.98
CA SER A 47 22.43 -18.69 0.06
C SER A 47 21.32 -19.65 0.46
N ALA A 48 20.76 -20.41 -0.50
CA ALA A 48 19.80 -21.47 -0.23
C ALA A 48 20.33 -22.40 0.88
N ASP A 49 19.44 -22.80 1.79
CA ASP A 49 19.76 -23.82 2.77
C ASP A 49 19.73 -25.20 2.08
N GLU A 50 20.93 -25.72 1.83
CA GLU A 50 21.12 -27.01 1.15
C GLU A 50 20.57 -28.20 1.96
N SER A 51 20.30 -28.04 3.25
CA SER A 51 19.69 -29.07 4.10
C SER A 51 18.18 -29.18 3.97
N LEU A 52 17.51 -28.14 3.42
CA LEU A 52 16.06 -28.16 3.21
C LEU A 52 15.69 -29.15 2.09
N ALA A 53 14.72 -30.01 2.39
CA ALA A 53 14.15 -30.99 1.46
C ALA A 53 12.67 -31.17 1.74
N LEU A 54 11.93 -31.56 0.71
CA LEU A 54 10.53 -31.94 0.87
C LEU A 54 10.43 -33.22 1.69
N SER A 55 9.38 -33.34 2.48
CA SER A 55 9.08 -34.53 3.26
C SER A 55 8.50 -35.63 2.37
N ASP A 56 8.94 -36.86 2.56
CA ASP A 56 8.32 -38.03 1.94
C ASP A 56 7.00 -38.46 2.64
N GLY A 57 6.75 -37.93 3.83
CA GLY A 57 5.58 -38.26 4.65
C GLY A 57 4.47 -37.22 4.54
N PRO A 58 3.34 -37.46 5.23
CA PRO A 58 2.24 -36.48 5.31
C PRO A 58 2.68 -35.17 5.98
N VAL A 59 2.34 -34.04 5.36
CA VAL A 59 2.60 -32.70 5.85
C VAL A 59 1.29 -31.95 6.02
N SER A 60 1.14 -31.23 7.13
CA SER A 60 0.04 -30.28 7.34
C SER A 60 0.62 -28.88 7.40
N LEU A 61 0.12 -28.00 6.54
CA LEU A 61 0.39 -26.56 6.53
C LEU A 61 -0.89 -25.81 6.89
N SER A 62 -0.71 -24.60 7.39
CA SER A 62 -1.78 -23.63 7.57
C SER A 62 -1.48 -22.37 6.79
N ILE A 63 -2.53 -21.75 6.20
CA ILE A 63 -2.40 -20.49 5.45
C ILE A 63 -3.44 -19.47 5.91
N SER A 64 -3.08 -18.19 5.89
CA SER A 64 -4.02 -17.12 6.21
C SER A 64 -3.98 -15.96 5.23
N TRP A 65 -5.17 -15.36 4.97
CA TRP A 65 -5.33 -14.19 4.12
C TRP A 65 -6.58 -13.39 4.47
N TRP A 66 -6.62 -12.13 4.01
CA TRP A 66 -7.84 -11.31 4.04
C TRP A 66 -8.34 -11.00 2.64
N GLY A 67 -9.63 -10.70 2.50
CA GLY A 67 -10.21 -10.29 1.22
C GLY A 67 -11.72 -10.26 1.23
N GLY A 68 -12.29 -10.16 0.03
CA GLY A 68 -13.70 -10.36 -0.24
C GLY A 68 -13.99 -11.79 -0.71
N ASP A 69 -15.26 -12.09 -0.98
CA ASP A 69 -15.74 -13.44 -1.30
C ASP A 69 -15.08 -14.03 -2.54
N SER A 70 -14.85 -13.24 -3.60
CA SER A 70 -14.18 -13.70 -4.82
C SER A 70 -12.75 -14.16 -4.56
N ARG A 71 -11.99 -13.36 -3.77
CA ARG A 71 -10.64 -13.73 -3.35
C ARG A 71 -10.65 -15.01 -2.49
N HIS A 72 -11.60 -15.11 -1.56
CA HIS A 72 -11.74 -16.32 -0.74
C HIS A 72 -11.98 -17.56 -1.60
N ALA A 73 -12.86 -17.46 -2.58
CA ALA A 73 -13.14 -18.55 -3.52
C ALA A 73 -11.93 -18.93 -4.39
N ALA A 74 -11.18 -17.91 -4.88
CA ALA A 74 -9.96 -18.15 -5.67
C ALA A 74 -8.90 -18.89 -4.86
N TYR A 75 -8.59 -18.43 -3.63
CA TYR A 75 -7.64 -19.15 -2.77
C TYR A 75 -8.08 -20.58 -2.49
N GLN A 76 -9.34 -20.81 -2.11
CA GLN A 76 -9.84 -22.15 -1.83
C GLN A 76 -9.69 -23.07 -3.04
N SER A 77 -10.06 -22.60 -4.24
CA SER A 77 -9.90 -23.36 -5.49
C SER A 77 -8.42 -23.64 -5.81
N ALA A 78 -7.52 -22.67 -5.59
CA ALA A 78 -6.10 -22.87 -5.79
C ALA A 78 -5.49 -23.87 -4.79
N LEU A 79 -5.94 -23.85 -3.53
CA LEU A 79 -5.53 -24.82 -2.52
C LEU A 79 -6.02 -26.23 -2.80
N GLU A 80 -7.27 -26.38 -3.30
CA GLU A 80 -7.80 -27.68 -3.74
C GLU A 80 -6.95 -28.25 -4.88
N ALA A 81 -6.62 -27.45 -5.89
CA ALA A 81 -5.78 -27.85 -7.00
C ALA A 81 -4.34 -28.20 -6.55
N PHE A 82 -3.74 -27.38 -5.70
CA PHE A 82 -2.42 -27.66 -5.10
C PHE A 82 -2.40 -29.01 -4.38
N GLN A 83 -3.38 -29.29 -3.54
CA GLN A 83 -3.48 -30.56 -2.79
C GLN A 83 -3.73 -31.77 -3.70
N ALA A 84 -4.36 -31.57 -4.85
CA ALA A 84 -4.51 -32.64 -5.85
C ALA A 84 -3.17 -33.03 -6.50
N GLU A 85 -2.28 -32.06 -6.69
CA GLU A 85 -0.92 -32.27 -7.23
C GLU A 85 0.05 -32.79 -6.15
N HIS A 86 -0.08 -32.29 -4.92
CA HIS A 86 0.76 -32.60 -3.76
C HIS A 86 -0.02 -33.39 -2.71
N SER A 87 -0.41 -34.62 -3.03
CA SER A 87 -1.34 -35.43 -2.23
C SER A 87 -0.86 -35.77 -0.82
N ASN A 88 0.42 -35.59 -0.52
CA ASN A 88 0.97 -35.73 0.84
C ASN A 88 0.90 -34.44 1.67
N ILE A 89 0.48 -33.29 1.08
CA ILE A 89 0.37 -32.00 1.75
C ILE A 89 -1.10 -31.65 1.94
N THR A 90 -1.49 -31.37 3.17
CA THR A 90 -2.81 -30.81 3.50
C THR A 90 -2.62 -29.36 3.92
N VAL A 91 -3.47 -28.43 3.44
CA VAL A 91 -3.41 -27.01 3.75
C VAL A 91 -4.71 -26.55 4.41
N GLU A 92 -4.62 -26.07 5.64
CA GLU A 92 -5.76 -25.55 6.41
C GLU A 92 -5.88 -24.01 6.26
N PRO A 93 -6.97 -23.48 5.67
CA PRO A 93 -7.16 -22.07 5.46
C PRO A 93 -7.74 -21.35 6.68
N THR A 94 -7.28 -20.11 6.91
CA THR A 94 -7.89 -19.13 7.83
C THR A 94 -8.04 -17.82 7.08
N PHE A 95 -9.26 -17.28 6.97
CA PHE A 95 -9.49 -16.03 6.24
C PHE A 95 -10.64 -15.22 6.83
N ALA A 96 -10.65 -13.92 6.54
CA ALA A 96 -11.75 -13.00 6.87
C ALA A 96 -11.69 -11.75 5.98
N ALA A 97 -12.68 -10.85 6.13
CA ALA A 97 -12.61 -9.49 5.62
C ALA A 97 -11.48 -8.70 6.33
N TRP A 98 -11.11 -7.55 5.78
CA TRP A 98 -10.05 -6.70 6.36
C TRP A 98 -10.37 -6.18 7.76
N SER A 99 -11.63 -5.82 8.03
CA SER A 99 -12.04 -5.27 9.33
C SER A 99 -11.69 -6.21 10.47
N GLY A 100 -10.89 -5.75 11.44
CA GLY A 100 -10.40 -6.53 12.57
C GLY A 100 -9.33 -7.58 12.24
N TRP A 101 -8.90 -7.67 10.97
CA TRP A 101 -7.91 -8.66 10.55
C TRP A 101 -6.50 -8.29 11.02
N GLU A 102 -6.13 -7.03 10.94
CA GLU A 102 -4.81 -6.56 11.37
C GLU A 102 -4.58 -6.84 12.86
N GLU A 103 -5.54 -6.51 13.71
CA GLU A 103 -5.47 -6.75 15.16
C GLU A 103 -5.38 -8.24 15.48
N LYS A 104 -6.14 -9.07 14.76
CA LYS A 104 -6.08 -10.52 14.90
C LYS A 104 -4.70 -11.05 14.55
N MET A 105 -4.11 -10.61 13.44
CA MET A 105 -2.80 -11.06 13.01
C MET A 105 -1.68 -10.52 13.89
N ALA A 106 -1.77 -9.28 14.35
CA ALA A 106 -0.84 -8.71 15.32
C ALA A 106 -0.78 -9.55 16.60
N ALA A 107 -1.93 -9.92 17.14
CA ALA A 107 -2.02 -10.79 18.32
C ALA A 107 -1.40 -12.19 18.03
N ALA A 108 -1.64 -12.76 16.86
CA ALA A 108 -1.10 -14.06 16.46
C ALA A 108 0.43 -14.04 16.30
N PHE A 109 1.00 -12.98 15.68
CA PHE A 109 2.45 -12.80 15.58
C PHE A 109 3.12 -12.62 16.94
N ILE A 110 2.51 -11.86 17.85
CA ILE A 110 3.01 -11.67 19.22
C ILE A 110 2.98 -13.00 19.98
N ALA A 111 1.88 -13.75 19.88
CA ALA A 111 1.70 -15.03 20.56
C ALA A 111 2.52 -16.19 19.93
N GLY A 112 3.06 -16.01 18.72
CA GLY A 112 3.79 -17.05 17.99
C GLY A 112 2.90 -18.21 17.51
N ASN A 113 1.63 -17.94 17.24
CA ASN A 113 0.64 -18.93 16.75
C ASN A 113 -0.03 -18.49 15.42
N ALA A 114 0.60 -17.58 14.67
CA ALA A 114 0.21 -17.28 13.32
C ALA A 114 0.37 -18.52 12.41
N GLN A 115 -0.37 -18.56 11.30
CA GLN A 115 -0.32 -19.64 10.33
C GLN A 115 1.09 -19.80 9.72
N ASP A 116 1.39 -20.97 9.17
CA ASP A 116 2.69 -21.27 8.53
C ASP A 116 2.96 -20.33 7.36
N VAL A 117 1.95 -20.11 6.51
CA VAL A 117 1.99 -19.17 5.39
C VAL A 117 0.99 -18.03 5.66
N CYS A 118 1.44 -16.80 5.57
CA CYS A 118 0.62 -15.63 5.84
C CYS A 118 0.64 -14.65 4.68
N GLN A 119 -0.54 -14.26 4.20
CA GLN A 119 -0.66 -12.99 3.49
C GLN A 119 -0.40 -11.86 4.50
N VAL A 120 0.55 -10.99 4.20
CA VAL A 120 0.96 -9.88 5.07
C VAL A 120 0.78 -8.55 4.36
N ASN A 121 0.38 -7.51 5.07
CA ASN A 121 0.59 -6.16 4.59
C ASN A 121 2.09 -5.85 4.75
N TRP A 122 2.70 -5.23 3.76
CA TRP A 122 4.16 -5.03 3.71
C TRP A 122 4.69 -4.26 4.94
N ASN A 123 3.94 -3.30 5.48
CA ASN A 123 4.36 -2.56 6.68
C ASN A 123 4.43 -3.45 7.95
N TRP A 124 3.78 -4.62 7.96
CA TRP A 124 3.87 -5.56 9.09
C TRP A 124 5.27 -6.15 9.26
N LEU A 125 6.07 -6.21 8.19
CA LEU A 125 7.46 -6.62 8.26
C LEU A 125 8.26 -5.68 9.16
N TYR A 126 7.99 -4.39 9.04
CA TYR A 126 8.62 -3.33 9.83
C TYR A 126 8.01 -3.22 11.24
N ASN A 127 6.72 -3.45 11.40
CA ASN A 127 6.03 -3.32 12.69
C ASN A 127 6.24 -4.53 13.59
N TYR A 128 6.20 -5.74 13.04
CA TYR A 128 6.20 -6.97 13.83
C TYR A 128 7.47 -7.79 13.70
N SER A 129 8.28 -7.55 12.67
CA SER A 129 9.49 -8.33 12.37
C SER A 129 10.66 -7.44 11.93
N ALA A 130 10.77 -6.22 12.48
CA ALA A 130 11.89 -5.31 12.21
C ALA A 130 13.27 -5.90 12.57
N ASP A 131 13.31 -6.89 13.45
CA ASP A 131 14.49 -7.65 13.84
C ASP A 131 14.66 -8.97 13.05
N GLY A 132 13.79 -9.23 12.09
CA GLY A 132 13.77 -10.47 11.30
C GLY A 132 13.30 -11.71 12.10
N SER A 133 12.68 -11.55 13.27
CA SER A 133 12.38 -12.68 14.18
C SER A 133 11.12 -13.46 13.83
N LYS A 134 10.21 -12.94 13.00
CA LYS A 134 8.89 -13.55 12.77
C LYS A 134 8.80 -14.36 11.49
N PHE A 135 9.53 -13.98 10.44
CA PHE A 135 9.40 -14.61 9.12
C PHE A 135 10.71 -15.27 8.69
N VAL A 136 10.59 -16.38 7.97
CA VAL A 136 11.70 -17.09 7.36
C VAL A 136 12.37 -16.19 6.30
N ASP A 137 13.69 -16.23 6.22
CA ASP A 137 14.40 -15.64 5.08
C ASP A 137 14.16 -16.51 3.84
N LEU A 138 13.35 -16.02 2.90
CA LEU A 138 12.97 -16.76 1.69
C LEU A 138 14.16 -17.08 0.80
N ASN A 139 15.30 -16.37 0.92
CA ASN A 139 16.54 -16.75 0.23
C ASN A 139 16.98 -18.17 0.62
N THR A 140 16.74 -18.59 1.86
CA THR A 140 17.07 -19.95 2.32
C THR A 140 16.21 -21.02 1.66
N THR A 141 15.03 -20.65 1.14
CA THR A 141 14.07 -21.55 0.48
C THR A 141 14.11 -21.49 -1.05
N SER A 142 15.11 -20.83 -1.62
CA SER A 142 15.23 -20.56 -3.07
C SER A 142 15.37 -21.82 -3.96
N LYS A 143 15.51 -23.00 -3.38
CA LYS A 143 15.33 -24.28 -4.09
C LYS A 143 13.88 -24.59 -4.46
N PHE A 144 12.93 -24.01 -3.74
CA PHE A 144 11.48 -24.33 -3.81
C PHE A 144 10.66 -23.16 -4.30
N ILE A 145 11.25 -21.97 -4.41
CA ILE A 145 10.63 -20.76 -4.94
C ILE A 145 11.62 -19.98 -5.80
N ASP A 146 11.25 -19.68 -7.04
CA ASP A 146 12.08 -18.89 -7.96
C ASP A 146 11.90 -17.40 -7.69
N LEU A 147 12.72 -16.85 -6.78
CA LEU A 147 12.70 -15.44 -6.41
C LEU A 147 13.11 -14.49 -7.55
N THR A 148 13.68 -14.99 -8.66
CA THR A 148 14.08 -14.17 -9.82
C THR A 148 12.87 -13.69 -10.64
N GLN A 149 11.69 -14.23 -10.37
CA GLN A 149 10.45 -13.83 -11.04
C GLN A 149 9.94 -12.45 -10.61
N TRP A 150 10.43 -11.90 -9.51
CA TRP A 150 10.07 -10.56 -9.03
C TRP A 150 11.13 -9.52 -9.41
N ASP A 151 10.70 -8.29 -9.59
CA ASP A 151 11.62 -7.17 -9.80
C ASP A 151 12.34 -6.81 -8.50
N ALA A 152 13.62 -6.43 -8.63
CA ALA A 152 14.49 -6.16 -7.49
C ALA A 152 13.90 -5.07 -6.56
N ALA A 153 13.36 -3.98 -7.10
CA ALA A 153 12.78 -2.89 -6.30
C ALA A 153 11.58 -3.35 -5.44
N ALA A 154 10.73 -4.24 -5.99
CA ALA A 154 9.61 -4.81 -5.24
C ALA A 154 10.09 -5.77 -4.14
N MET A 155 11.14 -6.54 -4.41
CA MET A 155 11.78 -7.43 -3.43
C MET A 155 12.49 -6.63 -2.33
N ASP A 156 13.17 -5.54 -2.67
CA ASP A 156 13.88 -4.68 -1.71
C ASP A 156 12.90 -4.09 -0.67
N ALA A 157 11.67 -3.74 -1.06
CA ALA A 157 10.63 -3.28 -0.13
C ALA A 157 10.24 -4.34 0.92
N CYS A 158 10.51 -5.62 0.64
CA CYS A 158 10.25 -6.76 1.54
C CYS A 158 11.52 -7.30 2.20
N TYR A 159 12.67 -6.63 1.99
CA TYR A 159 13.96 -7.00 2.57
C TYR A 159 14.19 -6.21 3.85
N VAL A 160 13.95 -6.85 4.99
CA VAL A 160 14.01 -6.23 6.32
C VAL A 160 14.93 -7.05 7.21
N ALA A 161 15.79 -6.39 8.00
CA ALA A 161 16.74 -7.03 8.91
C ALA A 161 17.70 -8.03 8.21
N ASN A 162 18.19 -7.68 7.02
CA ASN A 162 19.02 -8.55 6.17
C ASN A 162 18.37 -9.89 5.81
N SER A 163 17.06 -9.90 5.64
CA SER A 163 16.25 -11.09 5.40
C SER A 163 15.12 -10.76 4.40
N GLN A 164 14.95 -11.57 3.37
CA GLN A 164 13.82 -11.50 2.45
C GLN A 164 12.61 -12.11 3.13
N GLN A 165 11.83 -11.30 3.84
CA GLN A 165 10.79 -11.80 4.74
C GLN A 165 9.47 -12.14 4.05
N CYS A 166 9.22 -11.63 2.85
CA CYS A 166 8.11 -12.08 2.01
C CYS A 166 8.40 -11.86 0.53
N VAL A 167 7.59 -12.45 -0.36
CA VAL A 167 7.51 -12.07 -1.77
C VAL A 167 6.33 -11.13 -2.00
N PRO A 168 6.48 -10.09 -2.84
CA PRO A 168 5.35 -9.24 -3.24
C PRO A 168 4.30 -10.05 -4.02
N VAL A 169 3.04 -9.97 -3.63
CA VAL A 169 1.92 -10.54 -4.39
C VAL A 169 1.51 -9.58 -5.51
N SER A 170 1.40 -8.29 -5.20
CA SER A 170 1.12 -7.23 -6.17
C SER A 170 1.75 -5.92 -5.71
N MET A 171 2.05 -5.07 -6.68
CA MET A 171 2.39 -3.66 -6.45
C MET A 171 1.15 -2.83 -6.71
N THR A 172 1.00 -1.73 -5.95
CA THR A 172 -0.16 -0.84 -6.05
C THR A 172 0.25 0.61 -5.87
N GLY A 173 -0.51 1.51 -6.45
CA GLY A 173 -0.45 2.95 -6.22
C GLY A 173 -1.82 3.57 -6.38
N ARG A 174 -1.91 4.88 -6.26
CA ARG A 174 -3.17 5.62 -6.32
C ARG A 174 -3.39 6.23 -7.69
N ILE A 175 -4.67 6.20 -8.13
CA ILE A 175 -5.13 6.81 -9.38
C ILE A 175 -6.54 7.37 -9.18
N PHE A 176 -6.91 8.35 -9.99
CA PHE A 176 -8.26 8.89 -10.00
C PHE A 176 -9.20 7.97 -10.79
N TYR A 177 -10.40 7.78 -10.27
CA TYR A 177 -11.55 7.23 -10.99
C TYR A 177 -12.61 8.30 -11.15
N TRP A 178 -13.19 8.37 -12.34
CA TRP A 178 -14.18 9.37 -12.70
C TRP A 178 -15.46 8.73 -13.21
N ASN A 179 -16.60 9.27 -12.80
CA ASN A 179 -17.90 8.97 -13.40
C ASN A 179 -18.22 10.05 -14.45
N MET A 180 -17.80 9.81 -15.68
CA MET A 180 -18.01 10.77 -16.78
C MET A 180 -19.48 10.98 -17.15
N THR A 181 -20.40 10.09 -16.72
CA THR A 181 -21.84 10.36 -16.85
C THR A 181 -22.22 11.63 -16.09
N THR A 182 -21.79 11.79 -14.83
CA THR A 182 -22.07 13.00 -14.05
C THR A 182 -21.25 14.20 -14.53
N PHE A 183 -19.98 14.02 -14.90
CA PHE A 183 -19.16 15.08 -15.50
C PHE A 183 -19.82 15.65 -16.75
N ASN A 184 -20.37 14.81 -17.65
CA ASN A 184 -21.10 15.24 -18.83
C ASN A 184 -22.37 16.03 -18.47
N LYS A 185 -23.11 15.66 -17.43
CA LYS A 185 -24.25 16.43 -16.92
C LYS A 185 -23.82 17.84 -16.47
N ALA A 186 -22.61 17.97 -15.91
CA ALA A 186 -22.01 19.26 -15.56
C ALA A 186 -21.41 19.99 -16.78
N GLY A 187 -21.45 19.39 -17.99
CA GLY A 187 -20.94 19.96 -19.22
C GLY A 187 -19.42 19.79 -19.40
N ILE A 188 -18.81 18.84 -18.70
CA ILE A 188 -17.39 18.51 -18.77
C ILE A 188 -17.28 17.18 -19.51
N THR A 189 -16.61 17.16 -20.68
CA THR A 189 -16.52 16.01 -21.58
C THR A 189 -15.16 15.28 -21.52
N GLU A 190 -14.17 15.91 -20.89
CA GLU A 190 -12.82 15.36 -20.73
C GLU A 190 -12.55 15.07 -19.25
N VAL A 191 -11.76 14.03 -18.97
CA VAL A 191 -11.28 13.78 -17.60
C VAL A 191 -10.37 14.92 -17.13
N PRO A 192 -10.41 15.32 -15.84
CA PRO A 192 -9.49 16.33 -15.30
C PRO A 192 -8.02 15.88 -15.46
N LYS A 193 -7.13 16.80 -15.89
CA LYS A 193 -5.70 16.58 -16.10
C LYS A 193 -4.81 17.59 -15.37
N SER A 194 -5.42 18.56 -14.70
CA SER A 194 -4.73 19.64 -13.98
C SER A 194 -5.51 20.09 -12.77
N LEU A 195 -4.86 20.86 -11.89
CA LEU A 195 -5.54 21.52 -10.77
C LEU A 195 -6.61 22.50 -11.27
N ASP A 196 -6.34 23.21 -12.37
CA ASP A 196 -7.31 24.15 -12.95
C ASP A 196 -8.58 23.41 -13.43
N ASP A 197 -8.42 22.20 -14.02
CA ASP A 197 -9.57 21.38 -14.42
C ASP A 197 -10.38 20.92 -13.21
N LEU A 198 -9.72 20.53 -12.11
CA LEU A 198 -10.40 20.16 -10.87
C LEU A 198 -11.19 21.33 -10.28
N MET A 199 -10.59 22.53 -10.20
CA MET A 199 -11.26 23.73 -9.69
C MET A 199 -12.42 24.17 -10.61
N ALA A 200 -12.24 24.07 -11.92
CA ALA A 200 -13.31 24.33 -12.89
C ALA A 200 -14.46 23.30 -12.76
N ALA A 201 -14.13 22.04 -12.47
CA ALA A 201 -15.13 21.00 -12.24
C ALA A 201 -15.95 21.29 -10.98
N GLY A 202 -15.31 21.64 -9.86
CA GLY A 202 -16.03 22.02 -8.62
C GLY A 202 -17.07 23.11 -8.88
N LYS A 203 -16.65 24.19 -9.52
CA LYS A 203 -17.53 25.30 -9.90
C LYS A 203 -18.68 24.84 -10.83
N ALA A 204 -18.37 24.04 -11.86
CA ALA A 204 -19.38 23.58 -12.82
C ALA A 204 -20.40 22.65 -12.17
N PHE A 205 -19.97 21.77 -11.27
CA PHE A 205 -20.86 20.88 -10.52
C PHE A 205 -21.82 21.70 -9.66
N GLN A 206 -21.30 22.63 -8.86
CA GLN A 206 -22.13 23.49 -8.01
C GLN A 206 -23.14 24.32 -8.82
N GLU A 207 -22.68 24.99 -9.90
CA GLU A 207 -23.55 25.86 -10.72
C GLU A 207 -24.64 25.10 -11.51
N LYS A 208 -24.34 23.87 -11.99
CA LYS A 208 -25.22 23.14 -12.91
C LYS A 208 -25.99 22.00 -12.28
N LEU A 209 -25.42 21.36 -11.27
CA LEU A 209 -26.00 20.18 -10.61
C LEU A 209 -26.49 20.47 -9.19
N GLY A 210 -25.96 21.54 -8.56
CA GLY A 210 -26.34 21.97 -7.21
C GLY A 210 -25.34 21.48 -6.16
N ASP A 211 -25.55 21.93 -4.91
CA ASP A 211 -24.62 21.75 -3.80
C ASP A 211 -24.47 20.29 -3.33
N ASP A 212 -25.35 19.38 -3.76
CA ASP A 212 -25.30 17.96 -3.41
C ASP A 212 -24.36 17.13 -4.30
N TYR A 213 -23.84 17.71 -5.40
CA TYR A 213 -23.00 17.01 -6.36
C TYR A 213 -21.56 17.47 -6.27
N TYR A 214 -20.63 16.52 -6.14
CA TYR A 214 -19.20 16.81 -6.02
C TYR A 214 -18.38 16.06 -7.07
N PRO A 215 -17.35 16.70 -7.66
CA PRO A 215 -16.38 15.99 -8.51
C PRO A 215 -15.74 14.80 -7.83
N MET A 216 -15.48 14.85 -6.51
CA MET A 216 -14.98 13.69 -5.77
C MET A 216 -15.27 13.75 -4.26
N HIS A 217 -15.09 12.60 -3.61
CA HIS A 217 -14.97 12.49 -2.15
C HIS A 217 -13.69 11.77 -1.80
N LEU A 218 -13.06 12.21 -0.71
CA LEU A 218 -11.88 11.60 -0.11
C LEU A 218 -12.04 11.58 1.41
N GLY A 219 -11.89 10.41 2.01
CA GLY A 219 -11.73 10.27 3.46
C GLY A 219 -10.42 10.87 3.96
N ALA A 220 -10.24 10.97 5.26
CA ALA A 220 -9.05 11.62 5.85
C ALA A 220 -7.73 10.98 5.39
N TYR A 221 -7.67 9.64 5.37
CA TYR A 221 -6.50 8.91 4.86
C TYR A 221 -6.23 9.17 3.37
N ASP A 222 -7.28 9.21 2.55
CA ASP A 222 -7.14 9.47 1.11
C ASP A 222 -6.71 10.92 0.82
N ARG A 223 -7.16 11.87 1.65
CA ARG A 223 -6.70 13.27 1.59
C ARG A 223 -5.23 13.38 1.94
N MET A 224 -4.77 12.64 2.95
CA MET A 224 -3.36 12.61 3.32
C MET A 224 -2.50 12.06 2.17
N ILE A 225 -2.95 10.99 1.52
CA ILE A 225 -2.28 10.44 0.34
C ILE A 225 -2.26 11.42 -0.83
N LEU A 226 -3.37 12.12 -1.11
CA LEU A 226 -3.40 13.12 -2.17
C LEU A 226 -2.50 14.33 -1.86
N MET A 227 -2.40 14.72 -0.58
CA MET A 227 -1.47 15.74 -0.14
C MET A 227 -0.01 15.34 -0.42
N VAL A 228 0.37 14.11 -0.07
CA VAL A 228 1.71 13.59 -0.36
C VAL A 228 1.97 13.56 -1.87
N PHE A 229 1.01 13.08 -2.65
CA PHE A 229 1.08 13.11 -4.12
C PHE A 229 1.31 14.52 -4.67
N TYR A 230 0.61 15.52 -4.11
CA TYR A 230 0.81 16.94 -4.45
C TYR A 230 2.24 17.39 -4.17
N LEU A 231 2.75 17.10 -2.96
CA LEU A 231 4.10 17.49 -2.54
C LEU A 231 5.17 16.81 -3.39
N GLU A 232 5.03 15.52 -3.67
CA GLU A 232 5.94 14.77 -4.54
C GLU A 232 5.95 15.35 -5.96
N SER A 233 4.78 15.66 -6.53
CA SER A 233 4.65 16.27 -7.86
C SER A 233 5.25 17.68 -7.91
N LYS A 234 5.22 18.40 -6.81
CA LYS A 234 5.75 19.77 -6.72
C LYS A 234 7.25 19.81 -6.47
N TYR A 235 7.76 18.98 -5.57
CA TYR A 235 9.12 19.05 -5.06
C TYR A 235 10.04 17.92 -5.52
N GLY A 236 9.50 16.83 -6.06
CA GLY A 236 10.28 15.68 -6.56
C GLY A 236 11.03 14.91 -5.48
N LYS A 237 10.46 14.80 -4.28
CA LYS A 237 11.06 14.12 -3.11
C LYS A 237 10.11 13.07 -2.58
N ASP A 238 10.62 11.93 -2.10
CA ASP A 238 9.86 10.98 -1.30
C ASP A 238 9.32 11.63 -0.02
N TRP A 239 8.23 11.13 0.52
CA TRP A 239 7.65 11.63 1.77
C TRP A 239 8.65 11.59 2.93
N ALA A 240 9.31 10.46 3.11
CA ALA A 240 10.33 10.28 4.14
C ALA A 240 11.48 9.42 3.64
N ASP A 241 12.63 9.54 4.26
CA ASP A 241 13.75 8.61 4.07
C ASP A 241 13.37 7.24 4.65
N PRO A 242 13.37 6.17 3.86
CA PRO A 242 12.87 4.86 4.28
C PRO A 242 13.76 4.16 5.31
N VAL A 243 15.00 4.61 5.50
CA VAL A 243 15.96 4.03 6.45
C VAL A 243 15.92 4.74 7.80
N THR A 244 15.84 6.08 7.77
CA THR A 244 15.89 6.91 8.97
C THR A 244 14.52 7.37 9.45
N SER A 245 13.48 7.16 8.64
CA SER A 245 12.12 7.71 8.84
C SER A 245 12.13 9.23 9.07
N THR A 246 13.07 9.93 8.43
CA THR A 246 13.15 11.38 8.48
C THR A 246 12.27 11.97 7.39
N LEU A 247 11.37 12.90 7.74
CA LEU A 247 10.56 13.62 6.77
C LEU A 247 11.45 14.43 5.84
N ASN A 248 11.16 14.37 4.52
CA ASN A 248 11.92 15.12 3.51
C ASN A 248 11.35 16.51 3.23
N TYR A 249 10.28 16.90 3.92
CA TYR A 249 9.58 18.17 3.77
C TYR A 249 9.68 19.00 5.02
N THR A 250 9.78 20.33 4.83
CA THR A 250 9.71 21.29 5.93
C THR A 250 8.26 21.43 6.41
N GLU A 251 8.08 21.96 7.62
CA GLU A 251 6.78 22.31 8.19
C GLU A 251 5.95 23.20 7.24
N ASP A 252 6.59 24.25 6.64
CA ASP A 252 5.93 25.13 5.67
C ASP A 252 5.45 24.39 4.40
N GLU A 253 6.26 23.46 3.86
CA GLU A 253 5.89 22.64 2.70
C GLU A 253 4.71 21.71 3.05
N ILE A 254 4.69 21.11 4.25
CA ILE A 254 3.60 20.26 4.73
C ILE A 254 2.33 21.09 4.96
N ALA A 255 2.45 22.25 5.59
CA ALA A 255 1.33 23.19 5.77
C ALA A 255 0.73 23.65 4.42
N GLU A 256 1.57 23.83 3.40
CA GLU A 256 1.12 24.09 2.03
C GLU A 256 0.33 22.92 1.46
N GLY A 257 0.81 21.67 1.64
CA GLY A 257 0.10 20.47 1.20
C GLY A 257 -1.27 20.31 1.86
N LEU A 258 -1.37 20.57 3.17
CA LEU A 258 -2.64 20.58 3.90
C LEU A 258 -3.58 21.68 3.38
N SER A 259 -3.03 22.87 3.10
CA SER A 259 -3.80 24.00 2.52
C SER A 259 -4.25 23.72 1.10
N PHE A 260 -3.50 22.94 0.31
CA PHE A 260 -3.92 22.46 -1.00
C PHE A 260 -5.19 21.61 -0.88
N ILE A 261 -5.24 20.63 0.03
CA ILE A 261 -6.46 19.82 0.27
C ILE A 261 -7.63 20.71 0.67
N LYS A 262 -7.41 21.67 1.59
CA LYS A 262 -8.44 22.64 1.96
C LYS A 262 -8.95 23.40 0.75
N SER A 263 -8.08 23.84 -0.15
CA SER A 263 -8.49 24.59 -1.35
C SER A 263 -9.42 23.78 -2.27
N LEU A 264 -9.24 22.45 -2.34
CA LEU A 264 -10.13 21.56 -3.09
C LEU A 264 -11.51 21.43 -2.42
N VAL A 265 -11.57 21.45 -1.08
CA VAL A 265 -12.82 21.47 -0.32
C VAL A 265 -13.53 22.81 -0.51
N ASP A 266 -12.83 23.93 -0.30
CA ASP A 266 -13.37 25.29 -0.47
C ASP A 266 -13.82 25.55 -1.93
N GLY A 267 -13.16 24.95 -2.90
CA GLY A 267 -13.49 25.01 -4.33
C GLY A 267 -14.60 24.06 -4.77
N HIS A 268 -15.31 23.42 -3.84
CA HIS A 268 -16.38 22.43 -4.13
C HIS A 268 -15.91 21.23 -4.97
N VAL A 269 -14.60 20.90 -4.94
CA VAL A 269 -14.04 19.75 -5.65
C VAL A 269 -14.19 18.48 -4.82
N ILE A 270 -13.86 18.56 -3.52
CA ILE A 270 -13.96 17.46 -2.56
C ILE A 270 -15.17 17.71 -1.64
N MET A 271 -16.04 16.69 -1.49
CA MET A 271 -17.13 16.74 -0.51
C MET A 271 -16.56 16.88 0.90
N PRO A 272 -17.01 17.85 1.72
CA PRO A 272 -16.57 17.99 3.10
C PRO A 272 -16.85 16.74 3.94
N LEU A 273 -15.96 16.39 4.88
CA LEU A 273 -16.13 15.24 5.78
C LEU A 273 -17.44 15.31 6.60
N PRO A 274 -17.82 16.47 7.17
CA PRO A 274 -19.11 16.59 7.87
C PRO A 274 -20.31 16.24 7.01
N THR A 275 -20.29 16.62 5.74
CA THR A 275 -21.37 16.32 4.79
C THR A 275 -21.44 14.82 4.49
N TYR A 276 -20.29 14.20 4.22
CA TYR A 276 -20.24 12.77 3.93
C TYR A 276 -20.61 11.92 5.15
N TYR A 277 -19.98 12.16 6.31
CA TYR A 277 -20.22 11.36 7.52
C TYR A 277 -21.62 11.57 8.08
N GLY A 278 -22.20 12.75 7.90
CA GLY A 278 -23.60 13.01 8.28
C GLY A 278 -24.61 12.14 7.54
N ALA A 279 -24.31 11.75 6.29
CA ALA A 279 -25.15 10.90 5.47
C ALA A 279 -24.82 9.40 5.57
N ASN A 280 -23.53 9.04 5.70
CA ASN A 280 -23.03 7.68 5.49
C ASN A 280 -22.33 7.08 6.74
N GLY A 281 -22.09 7.88 7.79
CA GLY A 281 -21.22 7.45 8.90
C GLY A 281 -19.82 7.09 8.37
N ASP A 282 -19.18 6.09 8.97
CA ASP A 282 -17.85 5.60 8.56
C ASP A 282 -17.92 4.60 7.38
N GLY A 283 -19.01 4.60 6.62
CA GLY A 283 -19.23 3.69 5.49
C GLY A 283 -18.25 3.95 4.33
N ALA A 284 -17.86 2.86 3.68
CA ALA A 284 -16.95 2.95 2.52
C ALA A 284 -17.61 3.67 1.34
N THR A 285 -16.87 4.57 0.67
CA THR A 285 -17.38 5.42 -0.41
C THR A 285 -18.08 4.64 -1.51
N HIS A 286 -17.57 3.49 -1.96
CA HIS A 286 -18.21 2.68 -3.00
C HIS A 286 -19.59 2.09 -2.58
N GLN A 287 -19.91 2.07 -1.29
CA GLN A 287 -21.19 1.59 -0.75
C GLN A 287 -22.16 2.73 -0.47
N SER A 288 -21.73 3.98 -0.56
CA SER A 288 -22.58 5.14 -0.33
C SER A 288 -23.58 5.34 -1.46
N ASN A 289 -24.77 5.84 -1.11
CA ASN A 289 -25.77 6.21 -2.12
C ASN A 289 -25.27 7.32 -3.06
N GLU A 290 -24.44 8.21 -2.56
CA GLU A 290 -23.84 9.31 -3.30
C GLU A 290 -22.90 8.81 -4.42
N TRP A 291 -22.12 7.77 -4.16
CA TRP A 291 -21.29 7.11 -5.18
C TRP A 291 -22.18 6.35 -6.18
N ILE A 292 -23.06 5.49 -5.68
CA ILE A 292 -23.92 4.61 -6.50
C ILE A 292 -24.70 5.41 -7.53
N THR A 293 -25.26 6.56 -7.11
CA THR A 293 -26.11 7.44 -7.94
C THR A 293 -25.34 8.56 -8.65
N GLY A 294 -24.02 8.61 -8.52
CA GLY A 294 -23.14 9.57 -9.16
C GLY A 294 -23.20 10.99 -8.61
N LYS A 295 -23.72 11.21 -7.39
CA LYS A 295 -23.59 12.51 -6.70
C LYS A 295 -22.14 12.78 -6.32
N ILE A 296 -21.39 11.76 -5.96
CA ILE A 296 -19.93 11.74 -5.92
C ILE A 296 -19.47 11.16 -7.25
N ALA A 297 -18.77 11.94 -8.06
CA ALA A 297 -18.41 11.58 -9.43
C ALA A 297 -16.94 11.19 -9.59
N GLY A 298 -16.17 11.10 -8.50
CA GLY A 298 -14.77 10.71 -8.56
C GLY A 298 -14.20 10.33 -7.22
N ILE A 299 -13.07 9.65 -7.26
CA ILE A 299 -12.27 9.25 -6.11
C ILE A 299 -10.81 9.07 -6.50
N PHE A 300 -9.89 9.28 -5.55
CA PHE A 300 -8.48 8.94 -5.66
C PHE A 300 -8.21 7.68 -4.84
N GLU A 301 -8.08 6.54 -5.51
CA GLU A 301 -8.11 5.23 -4.85
C GLU A 301 -7.03 4.29 -5.40
N TRP A 302 -6.78 3.18 -4.73
CA TRP A 302 -5.85 2.15 -5.17
C TRP A 302 -6.27 1.55 -6.52
N ASP A 303 -5.30 1.36 -7.42
CA ASP A 303 -5.50 0.78 -8.76
C ASP A 303 -6.20 -0.58 -8.75
N SER A 304 -5.94 -1.38 -7.72
CA SER A 304 -6.58 -2.69 -7.52
C SER A 304 -8.08 -2.62 -7.18
N ALA A 305 -8.60 -1.44 -6.90
CA ALA A 305 -10.00 -1.23 -6.54
C ALA A 305 -10.90 -0.83 -7.74
N ALA A 306 -10.35 -0.71 -8.95
CA ALA A 306 -11.06 -0.18 -10.11
C ALA A 306 -12.39 -0.90 -10.39
N SER A 307 -12.37 -2.24 -10.47
CA SER A 307 -13.59 -3.02 -10.71
C SER A 307 -14.62 -2.88 -9.59
N LYS A 308 -14.17 -2.85 -8.33
CA LYS A 308 -15.05 -2.66 -7.17
C LYS A 308 -15.83 -1.34 -7.24
N TYR A 309 -15.17 -0.26 -7.63
CA TYR A 309 -15.82 1.06 -7.75
C TYR A 309 -16.73 1.14 -8.98
N GLN A 310 -16.35 0.53 -10.10
CA GLN A 310 -17.21 0.45 -11.26
C GLN A 310 -18.49 -0.36 -10.98
N ASP A 311 -18.32 -1.56 -10.35
CA ASP A 311 -19.44 -2.47 -10.11
C ASP A 311 -20.44 -1.94 -9.10
N ALA A 312 -20.03 -1.01 -8.25
CA ALA A 312 -20.90 -0.34 -7.29
C ALA A 312 -21.82 0.71 -7.90
N LEU A 313 -21.50 1.24 -9.09
CA LEU A 313 -22.35 2.23 -9.77
C LEU A 313 -23.65 1.61 -10.29
N ASP A 314 -24.72 2.39 -10.28
CA ASP A 314 -25.98 2.00 -10.91
C ASP A 314 -25.87 1.91 -12.44
N GLU A 315 -26.92 1.40 -13.09
CA GLU A 315 -26.97 1.16 -14.54
C GLU A 315 -26.81 2.45 -15.38
N GLU A 316 -27.19 3.61 -14.85
CA GLU A 316 -27.02 4.89 -15.54
C GLU A 316 -25.56 5.37 -15.48
N ASN A 317 -24.92 5.19 -14.35
CA ASN A 317 -23.59 5.73 -14.04
C ASN A 317 -22.45 4.79 -14.44
N LYS A 318 -22.66 3.48 -14.36
CA LYS A 318 -21.64 2.45 -14.66
C LYS A 318 -20.95 2.61 -16.02
N PRO A 319 -21.65 2.95 -17.13
CA PRO A 319 -21.00 3.15 -18.43
C PRO A 319 -20.06 4.36 -18.49
N GLY A 320 -20.21 5.33 -17.57
CA GLY A 320 -19.35 6.51 -17.49
C GLY A 320 -18.10 6.31 -16.65
N PHE A 321 -17.92 5.16 -16.01
CA PHE A 321 -16.73 4.89 -15.21
C PHE A 321 -15.46 4.91 -16.08
N THR A 322 -14.47 5.69 -15.65
CA THR A 322 -13.24 5.91 -16.41
C THR A 322 -12.04 5.97 -15.44
N VAL A 323 -11.01 5.19 -15.77
CA VAL A 323 -9.72 5.30 -15.10
C VAL A 323 -9.04 6.58 -15.58
N GLY A 324 -8.71 7.47 -14.66
CA GLY A 324 -8.06 8.75 -14.93
C GLY A 324 -6.63 8.61 -15.41
N GLU A 325 -5.99 9.75 -15.53
CA GLU A 325 -4.56 9.87 -15.84
C GLU A 325 -3.84 10.50 -14.64
N GLU A 326 -2.50 10.57 -14.68
CA GLU A 326 -1.74 11.37 -13.73
C GLU A 326 -2.19 12.85 -13.80
N ILE A 327 -2.46 13.44 -12.64
CA ILE A 327 -2.63 14.89 -12.53
C ILE A 327 -1.33 15.46 -11.94
N LYS A 328 -0.58 16.20 -12.75
CA LYS A 328 0.63 16.88 -12.28
C LYS A 328 0.26 18.17 -11.57
N PHE A 329 0.73 18.31 -10.35
CA PHE A 329 0.58 19.53 -9.55
C PHE A 329 1.84 20.41 -9.56
N GLY A 330 2.92 19.93 -10.20
CA GLY A 330 4.22 20.62 -10.34
C GLY A 330 5.01 20.06 -11.51
N ASP A 331 6.33 20.19 -11.42
CA ASP A 331 7.25 19.83 -12.51
C ASP A 331 7.61 18.32 -12.54
N TYR A 332 7.31 17.59 -11.47
CA TYR A 332 7.68 16.19 -11.31
C TYR A 332 6.46 15.28 -11.45
N ASN A 333 6.70 14.01 -11.71
CA ASN A 333 5.67 12.99 -11.50
C ASN A 333 5.43 12.90 -10.00
N GLY A 334 4.16 12.83 -9.61
CA GLY A 334 3.78 12.53 -8.25
C GLY A 334 3.44 11.05 -8.10
N GLY A 335 3.15 10.69 -6.88
CA GLY A 335 2.67 9.36 -6.56
C GLY A 335 3.75 8.37 -6.21
N PHE A 336 3.32 7.46 -5.40
CA PHE A 336 4.16 6.41 -4.84
C PHE A 336 3.55 5.04 -5.15
N SER A 337 4.40 4.04 -5.16
CA SER A 337 4.00 2.64 -5.15
C SER A 337 4.34 2.01 -3.80
N LYS A 338 3.60 0.96 -3.48
CA LYS A 338 3.91 0.07 -2.37
C LYS A 338 3.62 -1.38 -2.74
N VAL A 339 4.19 -2.31 -1.99
CA VAL A 339 3.73 -3.70 -2.01
C VAL A 339 2.33 -3.73 -1.41
N SER A 340 1.33 -4.09 -2.21
CA SER A 340 -0.06 -4.17 -1.75
C SER A 340 -0.21 -5.25 -0.69
N MET A 341 0.31 -6.43 -1.00
CA MET A 341 0.34 -7.63 -0.16
C MET A 341 1.61 -8.40 -0.42
N GLY A 342 2.13 -9.02 0.63
CA GLY A 342 3.20 -10.01 0.52
C GLY A 342 2.74 -11.39 0.95
N MET A 343 3.49 -12.42 0.58
CA MET A 343 3.32 -13.77 1.09
C MET A 343 4.58 -14.18 1.85
N ALA A 344 4.42 -14.49 3.13
CA ALA A 344 5.50 -14.79 4.07
C ALA A 344 5.33 -16.19 4.69
N ILE A 345 6.45 -16.79 5.08
CA ILE A 345 6.49 -18.02 5.87
C ILE A 345 6.88 -17.65 7.29
N THR A 346 6.10 -18.06 8.29
CA THR A 346 6.44 -17.78 9.69
C THR A 346 7.62 -18.66 10.18
N LYS A 347 8.45 -18.14 11.09
CA LYS A 347 9.55 -18.95 11.69
C LYS A 347 9.06 -20.11 12.55
N THR A 348 7.80 -20.15 12.90
CA THR A 348 7.17 -21.28 13.60
C THR A 348 6.78 -22.44 12.67
N CYS A 349 6.80 -22.21 11.34
CA CYS A 349 6.58 -23.24 10.34
C CYS A 349 7.65 -24.33 10.46
N LYS A 350 7.18 -25.59 10.53
CA LYS A 350 8.07 -26.75 10.64
C LYS A 350 8.46 -27.32 9.28
N ASN A 351 7.74 -26.95 8.23
CA ASN A 351 7.90 -27.46 6.88
C ASN A 351 8.10 -26.29 5.88
N PRO A 352 9.20 -25.52 6.00
CA PRO A 352 9.42 -24.33 5.18
C PRO A 352 9.63 -24.64 3.69
N ALA A 353 10.10 -25.84 3.34
CA ALA A 353 10.22 -26.28 1.95
C ALA A 353 8.86 -26.42 1.28
N GLU A 354 7.92 -27.10 1.94
CA GLU A 354 6.55 -27.28 1.44
C GLU A 354 5.78 -25.97 1.44
N ALA A 355 6.01 -25.09 2.45
CA ALA A 355 5.43 -23.75 2.48
C ALA A 355 5.93 -22.90 1.31
N ALA A 356 7.21 -22.96 0.96
CA ALA A 356 7.80 -22.28 -0.20
C ALA A 356 7.23 -22.86 -1.52
N THR A 357 7.05 -24.17 -1.61
CA THR A 357 6.42 -24.84 -2.76
C THR A 357 4.96 -24.37 -2.94
N LEU A 358 4.22 -24.16 -1.85
CA LEU A 358 2.87 -23.59 -1.91
C LEU A 358 2.89 -22.13 -2.43
N ILE A 359 3.84 -21.32 -1.99
CA ILE A 359 3.98 -19.94 -2.47
C ILE A 359 4.37 -19.92 -3.95
N GLU A 360 5.30 -20.78 -4.38
CA GLU A 360 5.68 -20.96 -5.78
C GLU A 360 4.46 -21.32 -6.64
N TYR A 361 3.68 -22.32 -6.21
CA TYR A 361 2.48 -22.73 -6.91
C TYR A 361 1.47 -21.58 -7.06
N LEU A 362 1.20 -20.86 -5.97
CA LEU A 362 0.20 -19.78 -5.97
C LEU A 362 0.58 -18.59 -6.83
N TRP A 363 1.88 -18.23 -6.89
CA TRP A 363 2.30 -16.93 -7.44
C TRP A 363 3.25 -17.02 -8.65
N ASN A 364 3.89 -18.15 -8.90
CA ASN A 364 4.71 -18.40 -10.10
C ASN A 364 4.15 -19.51 -10.98
N GLY A 365 3.44 -20.47 -10.37
CA GLY A 365 2.95 -21.68 -11.02
C GLY A 365 1.50 -21.63 -11.47
N ASP A 366 0.88 -22.81 -11.58
CA ASP A 366 -0.47 -23.01 -12.12
C ASP A 366 -1.57 -22.37 -11.24
N GLY A 367 -1.32 -22.22 -9.95
CA GLY A 367 -2.22 -21.51 -9.03
C GLY A 367 -2.45 -20.06 -9.45
N ALA A 368 -1.48 -19.41 -10.10
CA ALA A 368 -1.63 -18.04 -10.60
C ALA A 368 -2.74 -17.93 -11.67
N ALA A 369 -3.01 -18.99 -12.46
CA ALA A 369 -4.14 -19.03 -13.38
C ALA A 369 -5.51 -19.01 -12.66
N ILE A 370 -5.55 -19.49 -11.42
CA ILE A 370 -6.77 -19.51 -10.60
C ILE A 370 -6.90 -18.19 -9.84
N MET A 371 -5.79 -17.72 -9.25
CA MET A 371 -5.74 -16.47 -8.48
C MET A 371 -6.00 -15.24 -9.34
N GLY A 372 -5.51 -15.22 -10.58
CA GLY A 372 -5.70 -14.09 -11.50
C GLY A 372 -5.31 -12.76 -10.88
N SER A 373 -6.18 -11.77 -11.00
CA SER A 373 -6.04 -10.42 -10.40
C SER A 373 -6.85 -10.23 -9.11
N GLU A 374 -7.25 -11.31 -8.41
CA GLU A 374 -8.00 -11.20 -7.15
C GLU A 374 -7.22 -10.49 -6.02
N CYS A 375 -5.91 -10.49 -6.11
CA CYS A 375 -5.00 -9.77 -5.22
C CYS A 375 -4.31 -8.56 -5.90
N GLY A 376 -4.87 -8.03 -6.97
CA GLY A 376 -4.24 -7.05 -7.85
C GLY A 376 -3.48 -7.72 -9.00
N VAL A 377 -2.79 -6.91 -9.81
CA VAL A 377 -1.94 -7.45 -10.90
C VAL A 377 -0.76 -8.20 -10.28
N PRO A 378 -0.55 -9.50 -10.63
CA PRO A 378 0.55 -10.27 -10.05
C PRO A 378 1.91 -9.60 -10.24
N ALA A 379 2.68 -9.47 -9.17
CA ALA A 379 4.02 -8.87 -9.20
C ALA A 379 5.07 -9.84 -9.76
N SER A 380 4.82 -11.15 -9.71
CA SER A 380 5.66 -12.16 -10.34
C SER A 380 5.47 -12.17 -11.85
N LYS A 381 6.57 -12.18 -12.61
CA LYS A 381 6.55 -12.24 -14.08
C LYS A 381 5.93 -13.54 -14.59
N ALA A 382 6.29 -14.67 -13.98
CA ALA A 382 5.73 -15.98 -14.31
C ALA A 382 4.24 -16.05 -13.99
N GLY A 383 3.85 -15.60 -12.79
CA GLY A 383 2.46 -15.57 -12.35
C GLY A 383 1.60 -14.66 -13.22
N LEU A 384 2.09 -13.47 -13.58
CA LEU A 384 1.38 -12.56 -14.49
C LEU A 384 1.17 -13.22 -15.88
N ALA A 385 2.20 -13.83 -16.44
CA ALA A 385 2.10 -14.51 -17.73
C ALA A 385 1.08 -15.66 -17.70
N THR A 386 1.09 -16.45 -16.60
CA THR A 386 0.14 -17.58 -16.38
C THR A 386 -1.29 -17.06 -16.25
N ALA A 387 -1.53 -16.02 -15.45
CA ALA A 387 -2.85 -15.43 -15.26
C ALA A 387 -3.38 -14.77 -16.55
N GLN A 388 -2.51 -14.10 -17.33
CA GLN A 388 -2.87 -13.52 -18.63
C GLN A 388 -3.25 -14.64 -19.64
N ALA A 389 -2.46 -15.70 -19.72
CA ALA A 389 -2.75 -16.83 -20.62
C ALA A 389 -4.08 -17.51 -20.27
N ALA A 390 -4.47 -17.52 -18.99
CA ALA A 390 -5.75 -18.03 -18.51
C ALA A 390 -6.93 -17.05 -18.70
N GLY A 391 -6.69 -15.80 -19.15
CA GLY A 391 -7.71 -14.76 -19.27
C GLY A 391 -8.29 -14.34 -17.89
N LYS A 392 -7.48 -14.40 -16.84
CA LYS A 392 -7.89 -14.14 -15.46
C LYS A 392 -7.41 -12.78 -14.92
N ILE A 393 -6.87 -11.92 -15.77
CA ILE A 393 -6.56 -10.54 -15.42
C ILE A 393 -7.77 -9.66 -15.74
N ASN A 394 -8.31 -8.98 -14.74
CA ASN A 394 -9.35 -7.98 -14.93
C ASN A 394 -8.77 -6.80 -15.73
N GLU A 395 -9.37 -6.50 -16.89
CA GLU A 395 -8.85 -5.49 -17.82
C GLU A 395 -8.80 -4.10 -17.19
N LEU A 396 -9.80 -3.74 -16.38
CA LEU A 396 -9.88 -2.44 -15.73
C LEU A 396 -8.80 -2.28 -14.64
N VAL A 397 -8.57 -3.34 -13.85
CA VAL A 397 -7.49 -3.35 -12.84
C VAL A 397 -6.13 -3.30 -13.53
N ALA A 398 -5.96 -4.00 -14.64
CA ALA A 398 -4.72 -3.96 -15.43
C ALA A 398 -4.48 -2.57 -16.04
N GLU A 399 -5.53 -1.92 -16.58
CA GLU A 399 -5.45 -0.54 -17.09
C GLU A 399 -4.99 0.41 -15.98
N ALA A 400 -5.67 0.38 -14.83
CA ALA A 400 -5.36 1.24 -13.70
C ALA A 400 -3.93 1.04 -13.20
N ASN A 401 -3.51 -0.22 -12.99
CA ASN A 401 -2.16 -0.55 -12.56
C ASN A 401 -1.10 -0.13 -13.59
N GLY A 402 -1.33 -0.40 -14.89
CA GLY A 402 -0.42 -0.01 -15.95
C GLY A 402 -0.22 1.51 -16.01
N LYS A 403 -1.28 2.30 -15.85
CA LYS A 403 -1.21 3.76 -15.76
C LYS A 403 -0.40 4.20 -14.55
N VAL A 404 -0.73 3.70 -13.36
CA VAL A 404 -0.02 4.02 -12.11
C VAL A 404 1.47 3.73 -12.23
N MET A 405 1.85 2.50 -12.64
CA MET A 405 3.26 2.11 -12.75
C MET A 405 4.04 2.90 -13.81
N SER A 406 3.34 3.62 -14.71
CA SER A 406 4.00 4.46 -15.71
C SER A 406 4.46 5.82 -15.18
N PHE A 407 3.91 6.31 -14.07
CA PHE A 407 4.22 7.63 -13.53
C PHE A 407 4.74 7.63 -12.09
N VAL A 408 4.48 6.60 -11.27
CA VAL A 408 5.00 6.58 -9.89
C VAL A 408 6.52 6.70 -9.87
N SER A 409 7.02 7.57 -9.02
CA SER A 409 8.45 7.86 -8.88
C SER A 409 8.97 7.64 -7.47
N CYS A 410 8.08 7.53 -6.50
CA CYS A 410 8.35 7.44 -5.09
C CYS A 410 7.85 6.11 -4.49
N GLN A 411 8.35 5.75 -3.32
CA GLN A 411 7.84 4.63 -2.52
C GLN A 411 7.16 5.16 -1.26
N LEU A 412 6.06 4.53 -0.87
CA LEU A 412 5.41 4.89 0.38
C LEU A 412 6.21 4.37 1.56
N ASP A 413 6.46 5.23 2.54
CA ASP A 413 7.10 4.86 3.80
C ASP A 413 6.16 3.96 4.63
N PRO A 414 6.68 2.87 5.26
CA PRO A 414 5.86 1.95 6.06
C PRO A 414 5.16 2.58 7.27
N LEU A 415 5.75 3.59 7.90
CA LEU A 415 5.14 4.28 9.05
C LEU A 415 3.90 5.09 8.66
N PHE A 416 3.80 5.52 7.38
CA PHE A 416 2.63 6.21 6.86
C PHE A 416 1.34 5.42 7.06
N GLU A 417 1.43 4.10 7.07
CA GLU A 417 0.32 3.18 7.30
C GLU A 417 0.20 2.71 8.75
N SER A 418 0.81 3.40 9.70
CA SER A 418 0.59 3.12 11.13
C SER A 418 -0.88 3.30 11.49
N SER A 419 -1.43 2.36 12.27
CA SER A 419 -2.82 2.46 12.75
C SER A 419 -3.08 3.75 13.53
N ASP A 420 -2.10 4.22 14.30
CA ASP A 420 -2.21 5.46 15.08
C ASP A 420 -2.37 6.70 14.17
N LEU A 421 -1.89 6.63 12.93
CA LEU A 421 -2.03 7.71 11.95
C LEU A 421 -3.32 7.58 11.12
N LYS A 422 -3.60 6.38 10.57
CA LYS A 422 -4.60 6.21 9.51
C LYS A 422 -5.97 5.71 9.97
N ALA A 423 -6.13 5.28 11.24
CA ALA A 423 -7.39 4.69 11.69
C ALA A 423 -8.56 5.64 11.51
N THR A 424 -9.63 5.19 10.84
CA THR A 424 -10.86 5.96 10.65
C THR A 424 -11.48 6.31 11.99
N GLY A 425 -11.83 7.58 12.17
CA GLY A 425 -12.48 8.10 13.37
C GLY A 425 -11.54 8.37 14.56
N THR A 426 -10.32 7.83 14.58
CA THR A 426 -9.42 7.95 15.75
C THR A 426 -7.95 8.23 15.41
N GLY A 427 -7.55 8.10 14.15
CA GLY A 427 -6.17 8.35 13.72
C GLY A 427 -5.87 9.85 13.58
N ILE A 428 -4.59 10.19 13.62
CA ILE A 428 -4.12 11.58 13.51
C ILE A 428 -4.56 12.23 12.19
N TYR A 429 -4.58 11.48 11.08
CA TYR A 429 -5.07 12.01 9.80
C TYR A 429 -6.53 12.43 9.87
N GLN A 430 -7.35 11.67 10.63
CA GLN A 430 -8.75 12.03 10.86
C GLN A 430 -8.85 13.32 11.69
N GLU A 431 -8.12 13.43 12.79
CA GLU A 431 -8.10 14.62 13.66
C GLU A 431 -7.71 15.88 12.88
N VAL A 432 -6.66 15.79 12.04
CA VAL A 432 -6.17 16.90 11.22
C VAL A 432 -7.25 17.38 10.25
N PHE A 433 -7.84 16.47 9.45
CA PHE A 433 -8.83 16.88 8.43
C PHE A 433 -10.22 17.16 9.00
N ASP A 434 -10.58 16.59 10.15
CA ASP A 434 -11.77 17.04 10.89
C ASP A 434 -11.60 18.50 11.34
N THR A 435 -10.44 18.84 11.89
CA THR A 435 -10.14 20.24 12.29
C THR A 435 -10.17 21.19 11.09
N VAL A 436 -9.63 20.77 9.94
CA VAL A 436 -9.71 21.57 8.69
C VAL A 436 -11.17 21.80 8.26
N ASP A 437 -12.00 20.77 8.25
CA ASP A 437 -13.35 20.83 7.69
C ASP A 437 -14.39 21.37 8.70
N TYR A 438 -14.40 20.90 9.96
CA TYR A 438 -15.38 21.32 10.97
C TYR A 438 -15.07 22.70 11.55
N ASP A 439 -13.77 23.00 11.79
CA ASP A 439 -13.34 24.26 12.42
C ASP A 439 -12.85 25.28 11.38
N ASN A 440 -12.89 24.94 10.09
CA ASN A 440 -12.44 25.77 8.98
C ASN A 440 -11.01 26.28 9.16
N LYS A 441 -10.09 25.39 9.57
CA LYS A 441 -8.69 25.73 9.83
C LYS A 441 -7.83 25.60 8.57
N SER A 442 -6.77 26.44 8.49
CA SER A 442 -5.78 26.34 7.42
C SER A 442 -4.77 25.22 7.68
N GLY A 443 -3.95 24.88 6.67
CA GLY A 443 -2.86 23.93 6.84
C GLY A 443 -1.86 24.36 7.91
N ALA A 444 -1.57 25.66 8.02
CA ALA A 444 -0.68 26.20 9.05
C ALA A 444 -1.26 26.07 10.47
N ASP A 445 -2.59 26.00 10.63
CA ASP A 445 -3.21 25.84 11.95
C ASP A 445 -3.15 24.41 12.47
N VAL A 446 -2.94 23.41 11.58
CA VAL A 446 -3.04 21.96 11.92
C VAL A 446 -1.75 21.18 11.66
N VAL A 447 -0.71 21.80 11.08
CA VAL A 447 0.54 21.13 10.75
C VAL A 447 1.23 20.59 12.00
N ASP A 448 1.24 21.30 13.11
CA ASP A 448 1.82 20.85 14.38
C ASP A 448 1.14 19.57 14.88
N THR A 449 -0.19 19.47 14.78
CA THR A 449 -0.94 18.25 15.16
C THR A 449 -0.49 17.05 14.33
N LEU A 450 -0.28 17.25 13.02
CA LEU A 450 0.22 16.20 12.14
C LEU A 450 1.65 15.79 12.53
N LEU A 451 2.55 16.74 12.69
CA LEU A 451 3.96 16.49 13.00
C LEU A 451 4.16 15.83 14.36
N ASP A 452 3.40 16.27 15.38
CA ASP A 452 3.41 15.64 16.70
C ASP A 452 2.95 14.18 16.63
N GLY A 453 1.86 13.90 15.90
CA GLY A 453 1.38 12.56 15.66
C GLY A 453 2.38 11.69 14.90
N MET A 454 3.02 12.21 13.88
CA MET A 454 4.06 11.52 13.12
C MET A 454 5.29 11.23 13.99
N SER A 455 5.72 12.19 14.79
CA SER A 455 6.81 12.00 15.76
C SER A 455 6.48 10.90 16.78
N ALA A 456 5.23 10.82 17.22
CA ALA A 456 4.78 9.81 18.17
C ALA A 456 4.88 8.37 17.63
N VAL A 457 4.71 8.17 16.32
CA VAL A 457 4.83 6.84 15.68
C VAL A 457 6.26 6.52 15.22
N GLY A 458 7.19 7.48 15.31
CA GLY A 458 8.61 7.22 15.08
C GLY A 458 9.26 7.99 13.93
N TYR A 459 8.57 8.90 13.28
CA TYR A 459 9.21 9.82 12.34
C TYR A 459 10.16 10.77 13.05
N THR A 460 11.23 11.11 12.36
CA THR A 460 12.06 12.29 12.67
C THR A 460 11.51 13.46 11.85
N VAL A 461 10.94 14.44 12.52
CA VAL A 461 10.33 15.63 11.93
C VAL A 461 11.31 16.82 11.97
#